data_3836f695cc1bd9c136fa620d9f6d0a35
#
_entry.id   3836f695cc1bd9c136fa620d9f6d0a35
#
_cell.length_a   1.000
_cell.length_b   1.000
_cell.length_c   1.000
_cell.angle_alpha   90.00
_cell.angle_beta   90.00
_cell.angle_gamma   90.00
#
_symmetry.space_group_name_H-M   'P 1'
#
loop_
_entity.id
_entity.type
_entity.pdbx_description
1 polymer ?
#
loop_
_entity_poly.entity_id
_entity_poly.type
_entity_poly.pdbx_seq_one_letter_code
_entity_poly.pdbx_strand_id
1 'polypeptide(L)'
;MKQTLSPAQAAVPMVRLWLYAMAFLVFCMVIVGGATRLTDSGLSITEWRPLLGVIPPMNEADWLAAFEKYKLIPEYQIQNRGMPLSEFKFIYWWEWAHRFLGRFIGLAFALPLIFFTF
;
A
#
# COMPACT_ATOMS: atom_id res chain seq x y z
N MET A 1 35.77 32.91 -2.16
CA MET A 1 35.45 32.08 -3.36
C MET A 1 34.37 31.10 -3.06
N LYS A 2 33.29 31.17 -3.80
CA LYS A 2 32.26 30.10 -3.71
C LYS A 2 32.78 28.89 -4.46
N GLN A 3 32.93 27.77 -3.77
CA GLN A 3 33.26 26.52 -4.42
C GLN A 3 32.03 26.02 -5.22
N THR A 4 32.25 25.72 -6.48
CA THR A 4 31.22 25.10 -7.32
C THR A 4 31.19 23.61 -7.02
N LEU A 5 30.00 23.11 -6.69
CA LEU A 5 29.79 21.67 -6.43
C LEU A 5 29.78 20.91 -7.76
N SER A 6 30.40 19.71 -7.76
CA SER A 6 30.24 18.79 -8.88
C SER A 6 28.78 18.32 -8.97
N PRO A 7 28.30 17.82 -10.14
CA PRO A 7 26.95 17.27 -10.23
C PRO A 7 26.66 16.18 -9.19
N ALA A 8 27.65 15.32 -8.89
CA ALA A 8 27.51 14.29 -7.87
C ALA A 8 27.33 14.89 -6.48
N GLN A 9 28.13 15.92 -6.15
CA GLN A 9 28.04 16.61 -4.86
C GLN A 9 26.72 17.36 -4.72
N ALA A 10 26.24 17.99 -5.80
CA ALA A 10 24.95 18.70 -5.80
C ALA A 10 23.77 17.75 -5.60
N ALA A 11 23.89 16.48 -6.03
CA ALA A 11 22.83 15.48 -5.87
C ALA A 11 22.77 14.89 -4.45
N VAL A 12 23.82 15.00 -3.64
CA VAL A 12 23.86 14.38 -2.30
C VAL A 12 22.70 14.83 -1.40
N PRO A 13 22.35 16.13 -1.28
CA PRO A 13 21.21 16.52 -0.46
C PRO A 13 19.88 15.95 -0.95
N MET A 14 19.68 15.84 -2.27
CA MET A 14 18.49 15.27 -2.86
C MET A 14 18.39 13.79 -2.58
N VAL A 15 19.48 13.04 -2.74
CA VAL A 15 19.54 11.62 -2.43
C VAL A 15 19.29 11.37 -0.94
N ARG A 16 19.86 12.22 -0.08
CA ARG A 16 19.64 12.12 1.37
C ARG A 16 18.17 12.32 1.71
N LEU A 17 17.54 13.34 1.15
CA LEU A 17 16.10 13.59 1.36
C LEU A 17 15.26 12.41 0.90
N TRP A 18 15.57 11.86 -0.27
CA TRP A 18 14.88 10.68 -0.81
C TRP A 18 15.01 9.49 0.13
N LEU A 19 16.19 9.21 0.63
CA LEU A 19 16.42 8.09 1.56
C LEU A 19 15.67 8.28 2.88
N TYR A 20 15.62 9.50 3.42
CA TYR A 20 14.81 9.78 4.62
C TYR A 20 13.32 9.62 4.34
N ALA A 21 12.86 10.06 3.19
CA ALA A 21 11.46 9.86 2.77
C ALA A 21 11.12 8.37 2.64
N MET A 22 12.02 7.58 2.06
CA MET A 22 11.85 6.13 1.95
C MET A 22 11.80 5.46 3.32
N ALA A 23 12.69 5.87 4.24
CA ALA A 23 12.68 5.34 5.61
C ALA A 23 11.35 5.64 6.32
N PHE A 24 10.82 6.85 6.16
CA PHE A 24 9.53 7.24 6.72
C PHE A 24 8.39 6.41 6.12
N LEU A 25 8.40 6.19 4.80
CA LEU A 25 7.38 5.37 4.14
C LEU A 25 7.43 3.92 4.60
N VAL A 26 8.62 3.36 4.78
CA VAL A 26 8.78 2.00 5.33
C VAL A 26 8.25 1.93 6.76
N PHE A 27 8.50 2.94 7.57
CA PHE A 27 7.96 3.01 8.93
C PHE A 27 6.43 3.03 8.91
N CYS A 28 5.81 3.84 8.04
CA CYS A 28 4.36 3.85 7.85
C CYS A 28 3.85 2.48 7.39
N MET A 29 4.59 1.80 6.51
CA MET A 29 4.24 0.47 6.04
C MET A 29 4.22 -0.55 7.17
N VAL A 30 5.18 -0.48 8.09
CA VAL A 30 5.21 -1.36 9.26
C VAL A 30 3.98 -1.14 10.13
N ILE A 31 3.59 0.12 10.36
CA ILE A 31 2.40 0.44 11.15
C ILE A 31 1.13 -0.08 10.47
N VAL A 32 0.95 0.23 9.19
CA VAL A 32 -0.23 -0.20 8.43
C VAL A 32 -0.27 -1.73 8.29
N GLY A 33 0.87 -2.36 8.04
CA GLY A 33 0.97 -3.82 7.96
C GLY A 33 0.63 -4.49 9.29
N GLY A 34 1.10 -3.92 10.39
CA GLY A 34 0.75 -4.40 11.74
C GLY A 34 -0.74 -4.27 12.02
N ALA A 35 -1.33 -3.12 11.66
CA ALA A 35 -2.78 -2.92 11.81
C ALA A 35 -3.58 -3.89 10.95
N THR A 36 -3.14 -4.14 9.72
CA THR A 36 -3.76 -5.11 8.82
C THR A 36 -3.76 -6.51 9.42
N ARG A 37 -2.65 -6.90 10.03
CA ARG A 37 -2.54 -8.20 10.71
C ARG A 37 -3.42 -8.27 11.95
N LEU A 38 -3.37 -7.24 12.80
CA LEU A 38 -4.11 -7.21 14.07
C LEU A 38 -5.62 -7.14 13.87
N THR A 39 -6.08 -6.59 12.75
CA THR A 39 -7.50 -6.52 12.41
C THR A 39 -7.98 -7.69 11.56
N ASP A 40 -7.12 -8.67 11.29
CA ASP A 40 -7.41 -9.80 10.39
C ASP A 40 -7.90 -9.33 9.02
N SER A 41 -7.28 -8.28 8.50
CA SER A 41 -7.68 -7.63 7.25
C SER A 41 -7.01 -8.23 6.01
N GLY A 42 -6.02 -9.09 6.19
CA GLY A 42 -5.35 -9.78 5.10
C GLY A 42 -6.33 -10.64 4.31
N LEU A 43 -6.13 -10.73 3.01
CA LEU A 43 -6.96 -11.49 2.08
C LEU A 43 -8.39 -10.97 1.89
N SER A 44 -8.75 -9.80 2.45
CA SER A 44 -10.05 -9.19 2.20
C SER A 44 -10.20 -8.74 0.73
N ILE A 45 -9.09 -8.44 0.05
CA ILE A 45 -9.04 -8.19 -1.37
C ILE A 45 -8.64 -9.49 -2.07
N THR A 46 -9.61 -10.14 -2.72
CA THR A 46 -9.40 -11.49 -3.27
C THR A 46 -8.75 -11.50 -4.64
N GLU A 47 -8.77 -10.38 -5.35
CA GLU A 47 -8.19 -10.28 -6.68
C GLU A 47 -6.88 -9.50 -6.66
N TRP A 48 -5.85 -10.05 -7.32
CA TRP A 48 -4.58 -9.36 -7.47
C TRP A 48 -4.57 -8.61 -8.81
N ARG A 49 -4.71 -7.28 -8.74
CA ARG A 49 -4.69 -6.40 -9.90
C ARG A 49 -3.73 -5.25 -9.63
N PRO A 50 -2.49 -5.30 -10.17
CA PRO A 50 -1.48 -4.31 -9.80
C PRO A 50 -1.85 -2.87 -10.18
N LEU A 51 -2.53 -2.66 -11.30
CA LEU A 51 -2.92 -1.33 -11.75
C LEU A 51 -4.37 -1.01 -11.39
N LEU A 52 -5.31 -1.88 -11.76
CA LEU A 52 -6.74 -1.65 -11.51
C LEU A 52 -7.12 -1.85 -10.04
N GLY A 53 -6.34 -2.63 -9.30
CA GLY A 53 -6.55 -2.82 -7.86
C GLY A 53 -6.29 -1.59 -7.01
N VAL A 54 -5.78 -0.50 -7.59
CA VAL A 54 -5.68 0.80 -6.89
C VAL A 54 -7.06 1.41 -6.70
N ILE A 55 -8.04 1.07 -7.54
CA ILE A 55 -9.39 1.62 -7.49
C ILE A 55 -10.20 0.79 -6.50
N PRO A 56 -10.68 1.37 -5.38
CA PRO A 56 -11.54 0.65 -4.44
C PRO A 56 -12.96 0.54 -5.00
N PRO A 57 -13.82 -0.30 -4.39
CA PRO A 57 -15.23 -0.29 -4.75
C PRO A 57 -15.84 1.10 -4.57
N MET A 58 -16.58 1.56 -5.58
CA MET A 58 -17.08 2.93 -5.62
C MET A 58 -18.58 3.03 -5.35
N ASN A 59 -19.29 1.92 -5.35
CA ASN A 59 -20.73 1.87 -5.10
C ASN A 59 -21.09 0.61 -4.34
N GLU A 60 -22.35 0.54 -3.88
CA GLU A 60 -22.81 -0.60 -3.08
C GLU A 60 -22.75 -1.93 -3.84
N ALA A 61 -23.07 -1.93 -5.13
CA ALA A 61 -23.00 -3.14 -5.94
C ALA A 61 -21.58 -3.70 -6.01
N ASP A 62 -20.58 -2.83 -6.17
CA ASP A 62 -19.17 -3.23 -6.17
C ASP A 62 -18.71 -3.75 -4.81
N TRP A 63 -19.19 -3.12 -3.72
CA TRP A 63 -18.90 -3.60 -2.37
C TRP A 63 -19.49 -4.99 -2.12
N LEU A 64 -20.74 -5.20 -2.53
CA LEU A 64 -21.41 -6.50 -2.39
C LEU A 64 -20.68 -7.57 -3.22
N ALA A 65 -20.27 -7.25 -4.44
CA ALA A 65 -19.53 -8.17 -5.29
C ALA A 65 -18.20 -8.57 -4.64
N ALA A 66 -17.46 -7.62 -4.09
CA ALA A 66 -16.20 -7.89 -3.40
C ALA A 66 -16.42 -8.75 -2.16
N PHE A 67 -17.48 -8.48 -1.39
CA PHE A 67 -17.82 -9.25 -0.20
C PHE A 67 -18.20 -10.68 -0.53
N GLU A 68 -19.00 -10.90 -1.60
CA GLU A 68 -19.35 -12.24 -2.05
C GLU A 68 -18.13 -13.07 -2.44
N LYS A 69 -17.15 -12.46 -3.10
CA LYS A 69 -15.88 -13.13 -3.40
C LYS A 69 -15.11 -13.48 -2.14
N TYR A 70 -15.10 -12.59 -1.16
CA TYR A 70 -14.45 -12.83 0.12
C TYR A 70 -15.06 -14.01 0.88
N LYS A 71 -16.38 -14.16 0.82
CA LYS A 71 -17.08 -15.26 1.48
C LYS A 71 -16.67 -16.64 0.97
N LEU A 72 -16.05 -16.72 -0.20
CA LEU A 72 -15.62 -17.99 -0.79
C LEU A 72 -14.25 -18.46 -0.29
N ILE A 73 -13.49 -17.60 0.39
CA ILE A 73 -12.14 -17.95 0.83
C ILE A 73 -12.14 -18.48 2.28
N PRO A 74 -11.13 -19.30 2.66
CA PRO A 74 -11.06 -19.87 4.00
C PRO A 74 -10.99 -18.82 5.12
N GLU A 75 -10.40 -17.67 4.89
CA GLU A 75 -10.29 -16.60 5.89
C GLU A 75 -11.66 -16.18 6.41
N TYR A 76 -12.65 -16.00 5.51
CA TYR A 76 -14.01 -15.69 5.89
C TYR A 76 -14.65 -16.87 6.63
N GLN A 77 -14.50 -18.07 6.07
CA GLN A 77 -15.19 -19.26 6.57
C GLN A 77 -14.70 -19.69 7.96
N ILE A 78 -13.42 -19.47 8.25
CA ILE A 78 -12.80 -19.89 9.49
C ILE A 78 -12.81 -18.76 10.54
N GLN A 79 -12.37 -17.56 10.17
CA GLN A 79 -12.15 -16.48 11.13
C GLN A 79 -13.27 -15.44 11.17
N ASN A 80 -13.82 -15.07 10.00
CA ASN A 80 -14.72 -13.92 9.87
C ASN A 80 -16.12 -14.30 9.44
N ARG A 81 -16.51 -15.56 9.62
CA ARG A 81 -17.83 -16.06 9.20
C ARG A 81 -18.94 -15.29 9.91
N GLY A 82 -19.91 -14.82 9.12
CA GLY A 82 -21.06 -14.09 9.66
C GLY A 82 -20.83 -12.59 9.85
N MET A 83 -19.67 -12.06 9.43
CA MET A 83 -19.41 -10.62 9.56
C MET A 83 -20.35 -9.81 8.68
N PRO A 84 -20.83 -8.63 9.14
CA PRO A 84 -21.63 -7.74 8.31
C PRO A 84 -20.76 -6.99 7.29
N LEU A 85 -21.41 -6.43 6.26
CA LEU A 85 -20.73 -5.66 5.22
C LEU A 85 -19.93 -4.48 5.79
N SER A 86 -20.42 -3.84 6.85
CA SER A 86 -19.70 -2.73 7.48
C SER A 86 -18.33 -3.15 8.04
N GLU A 87 -18.24 -4.32 8.63
CA GLU A 87 -16.97 -4.86 9.12
C GLU A 87 -16.07 -5.29 7.95
N PHE A 88 -16.65 -5.85 6.88
CA PHE A 88 -15.90 -6.15 5.67
C PHE A 88 -15.30 -4.90 5.06
N LYS A 89 -16.04 -3.80 4.98
CA LYS A 89 -15.51 -2.52 4.50
C LYS A 89 -14.33 -2.05 5.34
N PHE A 90 -14.41 -2.19 6.66
CA PHE A 90 -13.33 -1.81 7.57
C PHE A 90 -12.05 -2.58 7.28
N ILE A 91 -12.10 -3.92 7.18
CA ILE A 91 -10.92 -4.72 6.90
C ILE A 91 -10.41 -4.52 5.46
N TYR A 92 -11.33 -4.31 4.52
CA TYR A 92 -10.97 -4.02 3.13
C TYR A 92 -10.11 -2.76 3.03
N TRP A 93 -10.51 -1.68 3.75
CA TRP A 93 -9.77 -0.43 3.73
C TRP A 93 -8.37 -0.56 4.33
N TRP A 94 -8.20 -1.36 5.37
CA TRP A 94 -6.86 -1.61 5.92
C TRP A 94 -5.95 -2.31 4.91
N GLU A 95 -6.46 -3.35 4.26
CA GLU A 95 -5.68 -4.05 3.25
C GLU A 95 -5.45 -3.19 2.01
N TRP A 96 -6.46 -2.42 1.59
CA TRP A 96 -6.33 -1.48 0.48
C TRP A 96 -5.24 -0.45 0.76
N ALA A 97 -5.23 0.14 1.96
CA ALA A 97 -4.20 1.10 2.37
C ALA A 97 -2.81 0.46 2.37
N HIS A 98 -2.69 -0.76 2.84
CA HIS A 98 -1.44 -1.51 2.85
C HIS A 98 -0.93 -1.74 1.43
N ARG A 99 -1.80 -2.21 0.54
CA ARG A 99 -1.43 -2.47 -0.86
C ARG A 99 -1.12 -1.18 -1.61
N PHE A 100 -1.91 -0.13 -1.40
CA PHE A 100 -1.68 1.18 -2.01
C PHE A 100 -0.33 1.75 -1.57
N LEU A 101 -0.04 1.70 -0.28
CA LEU A 101 1.23 2.18 0.26
C LEU A 101 2.40 1.39 -0.31
N GLY A 102 2.25 0.06 -0.46
CA GLY A 102 3.27 -0.77 -1.10
C GLY A 102 3.55 -0.36 -2.53
N ARG A 103 2.52 -0.10 -3.32
CA ARG A 103 2.67 0.39 -4.69
C ARG A 103 3.34 1.76 -4.72
N PHE A 104 2.92 2.66 -3.83
CA PHE A 104 3.51 3.99 -3.72
C PHE A 104 5.00 3.93 -3.36
N ILE A 105 5.37 3.09 -2.39
CA ILE A 105 6.77 2.88 -2.01
C ILE A 105 7.59 2.37 -3.19
N GLY A 106 7.04 1.41 -3.95
CA GLY A 106 7.71 0.89 -5.14
C GLY A 106 8.02 1.97 -6.16
N LEU A 107 7.05 2.85 -6.45
CA LEU A 107 7.23 3.97 -7.36
C LEU A 107 8.19 5.02 -6.79
N ALA A 108 8.05 5.35 -5.52
CA ALA A 108 8.91 6.34 -4.85
C ALA A 108 10.36 5.89 -4.77
N PHE A 109 10.61 4.58 -4.80
CA PHE A 109 11.95 4.03 -4.89
C PHE A 109 12.44 3.98 -6.34
N ALA A 110 11.63 3.41 -7.24
CA ALA A 110 12.05 3.14 -8.62
C ALA A 110 12.26 4.40 -9.45
N LEU A 111 11.35 5.37 -9.38
CA LEU A 111 11.42 6.57 -10.21
C LEU A 111 12.64 7.44 -9.89
N PRO A 112 12.91 7.80 -8.61
CA PRO A 112 14.13 8.53 -8.29
C PRO A 112 15.39 7.72 -8.56
N LEU A 113 15.36 6.39 -8.36
CA LEU A 113 16.50 5.54 -8.66
C LEU A 113 16.88 5.64 -10.14
N ILE A 114 15.88 5.59 -11.03
CA ILE A 114 16.11 5.77 -12.47
C ILE A 114 16.67 7.16 -12.75
N PHE A 115 16.10 8.19 -12.14
CA PHE A 115 16.53 9.58 -12.33
C PHE A 115 17.99 9.78 -11.90
N PHE A 116 18.39 9.24 -10.73
CA PHE A 116 19.76 9.41 -10.23
C PHE A 116 20.77 8.50 -10.93
N THR A 117 20.31 7.44 -11.62
CA THR A 117 21.21 6.53 -12.37
C THR A 117 21.46 7.03 -13.79
N PHE A 118 20.51 7.70 -14.39
CA PHE A 118 20.58 8.24 -15.72
C PHE A 118 20.47 9.77 -15.71
#